data_d397d284b06a7b56545d8dbedd682fa2
#
_entry.id   d397d284b06a7b56545d8dbedd682fa2
#
_cell.length_a   1.000
_cell.length_b   1.000
_cell.length_c   1.000
_cell.angle_alpha   90.00
_cell.angle_beta   90.00
_cell.angle_gamma   90.00
#
_symmetry.space_group_name_H-M   'P 1'
#
loop_
_entity.id
_entity.type
_entity.pdbx_description
1 polymer ?
#
loop_
_entity_poly.entity_id
_entity_poly.type
_entity_poly.pdbx_seq_one_letter_code
_entity_poly.pdbx_strand_id
1 'polypeptide(L)'
;MLLRPRQKDFVERSLVALKANGNALGIAPTGAGKTILFSEIIGQYIKGTKAKTLVLAHRDELTEQNQTKFSWVNPSIETSVYNSKTKDWSGQVTFAMVQTLFASDNISSMPKIDLLVIDEAHHAAANSYRAVINHALALNPNCIIFGVTATPNRSDGKGLREVFSQVSDQISLGELIRSGHLVTPRTFIIDVG
;
A
#
# COMPACT_ATOMS: atom_id res chain seq x y z
N MET A 1 -17.13 7.61 5.28
CA MET A 1 -17.29 7.14 3.87
C MET A 1 -17.87 5.74 3.87
N LEU A 2 -18.75 5.40 2.91
CA LEU A 2 -19.28 4.03 2.80
C LEU A 2 -18.44 3.25 1.77
N LEU A 3 -17.80 2.19 2.22
CA LEU A 3 -17.16 1.24 1.32
C LEU A 3 -18.21 0.48 0.50
N ARG A 4 -17.89 0.16 -0.75
CA ARG A 4 -18.66 -0.78 -1.56
C ARG A 4 -18.61 -2.17 -0.92
N PRO A 5 -19.63 -3.04 -1.07
CA PRO A 5 -19.62 -4.37 -0.43
C PRO A 5 -18.33 -5.15 -0.67
N ARG A 6 -17.87 -5.23 -1.92
CA ARG A 6 -16.63 -5.94 -2.27
C ARG A 6 -15.35 -5.32 -1.66
N GLN A 7 -15.32 -3.98 -1.50
CA GLN A 7 -14.24 -3.31 -0.80
C GLN A 7 -14.22 -3.65 0.70
N LYS A 8 -15.40 -3.75 1.31
CA LYS A 8 -15.54 -4.15 2.70
C LYS A 8 -14.99 -5.55 2.94
N ASP A 9 -15.38 -6.52 2.10
CA ASP A 9 -14.86 -7.90 2.16
C ASP A 9 -13.34 -7.94 2.01
N PHE A 10 -12.78 -7.14 1.08
CA PHE A 10 -11.34 -7.04 0.87
C PHE A 10 -10.62 -6.53 2.12
N VAL A 11 -11.13 -5.48 2.75
CA VAL A 11 -10.56 -4.90 3.98
C VAL A 11 -10.60 -5.91 5.12
N GLU A 12 -11.76 -6.55 5.35
CA GLU A 12 -11.93 -7.55 6.42
C GLU A 12 -10.97 -8.73 6.25
N ARG A 13 -10.90 -9.32 5.05
CA ARG A 13 -9.98 -10.43 4.75
C ARG A 13 -8.52 -10.02 4.90
N SER A 14 -8.16 -8.81 4.48
CA SER A 14 -6.80 -8.32 4.63
C SER A 14 -6.41 -8.13 6.10
N LEU A 15 -7.29 -7.59 6.92
CA LEU A 15 -7.04 -7.45 8.37
C LEU A 15 -6.90 -8.81 9.07
N VAL A 16 -7.73 -9.79 8.69
CA VAL A 16 -7.61 -11.17 9.21
C VAL A 16 -6.25 -11.78 8.82
N ALA A 17 -5.86 -11.64 7.56
CA ALA A 17 -4.58 -12.15 7.07
C ALA A 17 -3.37 -11.51 7.76
N LEU A 18 -3.40 -10.18 7.94
CA LEU A 18 -2.33 -9.44 8.63
C LEU A 18 -2.21 -9.85 10.10
N LYS A 19 -3.34 -10.04 10.78
CA LYS A 19 -3.36 -10.50 12.18
C LYS A 19 -2.80 -11.91 12.34
N ALA A 20 -3.05 -12.78 11.38
CA ALA A 20 -2.63 -14.19 11.43
C ALA A 20 -1.14 -14.37 11.10
N ASN A 21 -0.60 -13.61 10.14
CA ASN A 21 0.70 -13.90 9.51
C ASN A 21 1.69 -12.73 9.51
N GLY A 22 1.31 -11.55 9.97
CA GLY A 22 2.16 -10.36 10.02
C GLY A 22 2.47 -9.73 8.66
N ASN A 23 2.23 -10.40 7.54
CA ASN A 23 2.34 -9.80 6.21
C ASN A 23 1.33 -10.38 5.21
N ALA A 24 0.91 -9.56 4.23
CA ALA A 24 -0.02 -9.97 3.20
C ALA A 24 0.02 -9.04 1.98
N LEU A 25 -0.34 -9.58 0.82
CA LEU A 25 -0.52 -8.86 -0.44
C LEU A 25 -1.99 -8.81 -0.81
N GLY A 26 -2.53 -7.61 -1.04
CA GLY A 26 -3.84 -7.40 -1.63
C GLY A 26 -3.71 -7.15 -3.14
N ILE A 27 -4.54 -7.80 -3.95
CA ILE A 27 -4.56 -7.61 -5.40
C ILE A 27 -5.84 -6.89 -5.79
N ALA A 28 -5.71 -5.68 -6.32
CA ALA A 28 -6.85 -4.85 -6.71
C ALA A 28 -6.53 -4.06 -7.98
N PRO A 29 -7.26 -4.26 -9.09
CA PRO A 29 -6.98 -3.59 -10.35
C PRO A 29 -7.22 -2.08 -10.26
N THR A 30 -6.76 -1.36 -11.28
CA THR A 30 -7.08 0.07 -11.43
C THR A 30 -8.61 0.25 -11.45
N GLY A 31 -9.11 1.27 -10.75
CA GLY A 31 -10.55 1.48 -10.57
C GLY A 31 -11.18 0.76 -9.37
N ALA A 32 -10.51 -0.22 -8.75
CA ALA A 32 -10.97 -0.85 -7.51
C ALA A 32 -10.93 0.07 -6.29
N GLY A 33 -10.13 1.16 -6.36
CA GLY A 33 -9.95 2.10 -5.25
C GLY A 33 -8.85 1.67 -4.27
N LYS A 34 -7.69 1.21 -4.75
CA LYS A 34 -6.55 0.76 -3.92
C LYS A 34 -6.26 1.68 -2.73
N THR A 35 -6.17 3.01 -2.99
CA THR A 35 -5.90 3.99 -1.94
C THR A 35 -6.97 3.98 -0.84
N ILE A 36 -8.23 3.84 -1.21
CA ILE A 36 -9.34 3.73 -0.24
C ILE A 36 -9.23 2.44 0.57
N LEU A 37 -8.90 1.32 -0.09
CA LEU A 37 -8.75 0.02 0.55
C LEU A 37 -7.66 0.06 1.63
N PHE A 38 -6.45 0.50 1.29
CA PHE A 38 -5.39 0.55 2.29
C PHE A 38 -5.62 1.65 3.33
N SER A 39 -6.28 2.76 2.98
CA SER A 39 -6.63 3.80 3.96
C SER A 39 -7.57 3.27 5.04
N GLU A 40 -8.55 2.47 4.65
CA GLU A 40 -9.47 1.83 5.59
C GLU A 40 -8.77 0.76 6.44
N ILE A 41 -7.89 -0.06 5.84
CA ILE A 41 -7.08 -1.04 6.56
C ILE A 41 -6.21 -0.34 7.62
N ILE A 42 -5.51 0.74 7.26
CA ILE A 42 -4.71 1.52 8.19
C ILE A 42 -5.59 2.07 9.31
N GLY A 43 -6.69 2.76 8.96
CA GLY A 43 -7.58 3.39 9.92
C GLY A 43 -8.14 2.39 10.96
N GLN A 44 -8.52 1.19 10.52
CA GLN A 44 -8.99 0.14 11.43
C GLN A 44 -7.86 -0.46 12.26
N TYR A 45 -6.66 -0.64 11.68
CA TYR A 45 -5.50 -1.19 12.36
C TYR A 45 -5.01 -0.30 13.51
N ILE A 46 -4.91 1.03 13.28
CA ILE A 46 -4.39 1.96 14.29
C ILE A 46 -5.44 2.51 15.24
N LYS A 47 -6.73 2.16 15.04
CA LYS A 47 -7.85 2.65 15.84
C LYS A 47 -7.64 2.40 17.33
N GLY A 48 -7.64 3.50 18.11
CA GLY A 48 -7.45 3.44 19.57
C GLY A 48 -6.02 3.12 20.01
N THR A 49 -5.06 3.15 19.11
CA THR A 49 -3.63 2.89 19.40
C THR A 49 -2.77 4.10 19.06
N LYS A 50 -1.49 4.05 19.47
CA LYS A 50 -0.44 5.00 19.04
C LYS A 50 0.47 4.40 17.97
N ALA A 51 0.04 3.34 17.30
CA ALA A 51 0.82 2.65 16.29
C ALA A 51 1.22 3.61 15.16
N LYS A 52 2.48 3.59 14.77
CA LYS A 52 3.02 4.40 13.68
C LYS A 52 2.94 3.61 12.38
N THR A 53 2.44 4.25 11.33
CA THR A 53 2.31 3.66 10.00
C THR A 53 3.17 4.41 9.00
N LEU A 54 3.85 3.66 8.14
CA LEU A 54 4.57 4.19 6.97
C LEU A 54 3.89 3.69 5.69
N VAL A 55 3.53 4.60 4.80
CA VAL A 55 3.01 4.27 3.46
C VAL A 55 4.07 4.63 2.44
N LEU A 56 4.59 3.63 1.72
CA LEU A 56 5.59 3.82 0.67
C LEU A 56 4.93 3.98 -0.70
N ALA A 57 5.34 5.01 -1.42
CA ALA A 57 5.01 5.25 -2.81
C ALA A 57 6.27 5.37 -3.67
N HIS A 58 6.13 5.10 -4.97
CA HIS A 58 7.24 5.15 -5.93
C HIS A 58 7.51 6.56 -6.47
N ARG A 59 6.51 7.46 -6.45
CA ARG A 59 6.56 8.82 -7.00
C ARG A 59 6.01 9.83 -6.02
N ASP A 60 6.53 11.06 -6.07
CA ASP A 60 6.09 12.17 -5.22
C ASP A 60 4.59 12.48 -5.40
N GLU A 61 4.10 12.52 -6.65
CA GLU A 61 2.68 12.79 -6.92
C GLU A 61 1.76 11.75 -6.27
N LEU A 62 2.19 10.47 -6.26
CA LEU A 62 1.44 9.41 -5.59
C LEU A 62 1.46 9.56 -4.07
N THR A 63 2.58 10.05 -3.51
CA THR A 63 2.72 10.29 -2.08
C THR A 63 1.70 11.33 -1.60
N GLU A 64 1.61 12.47 -2.29
CA GLU A 64 0.67 13.55 -1.97
C GLU A 64 -0.80 13.15 -2.23
N GLN A 65 -1.06 12.46 -3.36
CA GLN A 65 -2.40 11.95 -3.67
C GLN A 65 -2.88 10.92 -2.65
N ASN A 66 -2.00 10.02 -2.22
CA ASN A 66 -2.33 9.01 -1.22
C ASN A 66 -2.63 9.66 0.14
N GLN A 67 -1.82 10.64 0.57
CA GLN A 67 -2.07 11.40 1.79
C GLN A 67 -3.43 12.12 1.73
N THR A 68 -3.71 12.83 0.65
CA THR A 68 -4.97 13.57 0.48
C THR A 68 -6.17 12.63 0.57
N LYS A 69 -6.14 11.50 -0.14
CA LYS A 69 -7.22 10.50 -0.10
C LYS A 69 -7.34 9.84 1.26
N PHE A 70 -6.20 9.55 1.91
CA PHE A 70 -6.19 9.00 3.26
C PHE A 70 -6.85 9.94 4.27
N SER A 71 -6.49 11.23 4.25
CA SER A 71 -7.06 12.24 5.15
C SER A 71 -8.57 12.43 4.92
N TRP A 72 -9.03 12.23 3.70
CA TRP A 72 -10.47 12.24 3.41
C TRP A 72 -11.21 11.01 4.01
N VAL A 73 -10.57 9.84 4.03
CA VAL A 73 -11.13 8.61 4.63
C VAL A 73 -11.04 8.66 6.16
N ASN A 74 -9.93 9.18 6.69
CA ASN A 74 -9.58 9.18 8.11
C ASN A 74 -9.26 10.61 8.61
N PRO A 75 -10.24 11.54 8.67
CA PRO A 75 -9.97 12.95 8.91
C PRO A 75 -9.44 13.27 10.33
N SER A 76 -9.57 12.35 11.28
CA SER A 76 -9.07 12.51 12.65
C SER A 76 -7.65 11.99 12.88
N ILE A 77 -7.02 11.39 11.86
CA ILE A 77 -5.67 10.82 11.97
C ILE A 77 -4.66 11.82 11.44
N GLU A 78 -3.67 12.16 12.26
CA GLU A 78 -2.59 13.05 11.86
C GLU A 78 -1.66 12.38 10.84
N THR A 79 -1.37 13.11 9.77
CA THR A 79 -0.51 12.62 8.68
C THR A 79 0.70 13.52 8.49
N SER A 80 1.80 12.94 8.01
CA SER A 80 2.99 13.67 7.59
C SER A 80 3.53 13.15 6.26
N VAL A 81 4.45 13.87 5.65
CA VAL A 81 5.06 13.52 4.36
C VAL A 81 6.57 13.47 4.49
N TYR A 82 7.18 12.46 3.89
CA TYR A 82 8.62 12.33 3.76
C TYR A 82 9.02 12.17 2.30
N ASN A 83 9.39 13.28 1.67
CA ASN A 83 9.81 13.33 0.28
C ASN A 83 11.04 14.23 0.09
N SER A 84 11.37 14.59 -1.14
CA SER A 84 12.53 15.43 -1.44
C SER A 84 12.44 16.84 -0.83
N LYS A 85 11.23 17.37 -0.64
CA LYS A 85 10.97 18.72 -0.13
C LYS A 85 10.72 18.76 1.37
N THR A 86 10.04 17.75 1.90
CA THR A 86 9.59 17.68 3.29
C THR A 86 10.10 16.40 3.92
N LYS A 87 10.67 16.49 5.11
CA LYS A 87 11.20 15.35 5.89
C LYS A 87 10.55 15.34 7.27
N ASP A 88 9.26 14.98 7.31
CA ASP A 88 8.45 15.03 8.53
C ASP A 88 7.95 13.65 8.94
N TRP A 89 8.23 13.29 10.22
CA TRP A 89 7.79 12.06 10.88
C TRP A 89 6.76 12.30 11.99
N SER A 90 6.22 13.51 12.11
CA SER A 90 5.34 13.88 13.24
C SER A 90 4.00 13.13 13.20
N GLY A 91 3.45 12.89 12.03
CA GLY A 91 2.15 12.23 11.86
C GLY A 91 2.12 10.80 12.41
N GLN A 92 0.93 10.34 12.75
CA GLN A 92 0.70 8.92 13.07
C GLN A 92 0.85 8.06 11.82
N VAL A 93 0.49 8.60 10.65
CA VAL A 93 0.69 7.97 9.34
C VAL A 93 1.60 8.87 8.51
N THR A 94 2.77 8.37 8.13
CA THR A 94 3.70 9.07 7.25
C THR A 94 3.64 8.49 5.84
N PHE A 95 3.46 9.37 4.86
CA PHE A 95 3.52 9.01 3.44
C PHE A 95 4.91 9.34 2.92
N ALA A 96 5.63 8.35 2.41
CA ALA A 96 7.02 8.53 2.02
C ALA A 96 7.31 8.06 0.59
N MET A 97 8.16 8.83 -0.10
CA MET A 97 8.76 8.42 -1.35
C MET A 97 9.94 7.49 -1.07
N VAL A 98 9.88 6.26 -1.57
CA VAL A 98 10.89 5.23 -1.28
C VAL A 98 12.30 5.65 -1.71
N GLN A 99 12.46 6.34 -2.84
CA GLN A 99 13.76 6.81 -3.33
C GLN A 99 14.38 7.84 -2.39
N THR A 100 13.56 8.72 -1.80
CA THR A 100 14.04 9.69 -0.80
C THR A 100 14.53 9.00 0.47
N LEU A 101 13.82 7.98 0.95
CA LEU A 101 14.25 7.22 2.11
C LEU A 101 15.52 6.42 1.83
N PHE A 102 15.63 5.83 0.63
CA PHE A 102 16.78 5.02 0.25
C PHE A 102 18.03 5.87 -0.05
N ALA A 103 17.87 7.16 -0.38
CA ALA A 103 18.98 8.05 -0.67
C ALA A 103 19.75 8.43 0.60
N SER A 104 21.07 8.20 0.60
CA SER A 104 21.98 8.59 1.69
C SER A 104 21.52 8.06 3.07
N ASP A 105 21.76 8.82 4.13
CA ASP A 105 21.45 8.42 5.52
C ASP A 105 19.98 8.67 5.91
N ASN A 106 19.10 9.01 4.97
CA ASN A 106 17.69 9.32 5.29
C ASN A 106 16.96 8.16 5.97
N ILE A 107 17.29 6.93 5.61
CA ILE A 107 16.70 5.74 6.21
C ILE A 107 16.97 5.65 7.71
N SER A 108 18.11 6.14 8.19
CA SER A 108 18.47 6.13 9.60
C SER A 108 17.60 7.06 10.46
N SER A 109 16.93 8.05 9.84
CA SER A 109 15.98 8.94 10.50
C SER A 109 14.59 8.32 10.73
N MET A 110 14.34 7.13 10.17
CA MET A 110 13.03 6.48 10.25
C MET A 110 12.73 6.05 11.68
N PRO A 111 11.57 6.44 12.23
CA PRO A 111 11.17 5.99 13.56
C PRO A 111 10.77 4.50 13.53
N LYS A 112 10.54 3.93 14.70
CA LYS A 112 9.91 2.60 14.81
C LYS A 112 8.54 2.61 14.16
N ILE A 113 8.32 1.70 13.22
CA ILE A 113 7.08 1.54 12.45
C ILE A 113 6.37 0.25 12.88
N ASP A 114 5.07 0.32 13.09
CA ASP A 114 4.24 -0.83 13.48
C ASP A 114 3.51 -1.43 12.28
N LEU A 115 3.15 -0.61 11.28
CA LEU A 115 2.56 -1.03 10.02
C LEU A 115 3.26 -0.37 8.84
N LEU A 116 3.81 -1.16 7.94
CA LEU A 116 4.38 -0.73 6.68
C LEU A 116 3.42 -1.07 5.54
N VAL A 117 2.94 -0.07 4.82
CA VAL A 117 2.08 -0.25 3.64
C VAL A 117 2.87 0.09 2.37
N ILE A 118 2.80 -0.78 1.38
CA ILE A 118 3.50 -0.61 0.09
C ILE A 118 2.47 -0.47 -1.01
N ASP A 119 2.30 0.76 -1.50
CA ASP A 119 1.51 1.01 -2.70
C ASP A 119 2.32 0.63 -3.95
N GLU A 120 1.63 0.08 -4.94
CA GLU A 120 2.24 -0.55 -6.13
C GLU A 120 3.28 -1.62 -5.73
N ALA A 121 2.84 -2.55 -4.87
CA ALA A 121 3.70 -3.56 -4.23
C ALA A 121 4.46 -4.48 -5.20
N HIS A 122 4.17 -4.44 -6.51
CA HIS A 122 4.98 -5.11 -7.52
C HIS A 122 6.42 -4.56 -7.59
N HIS A 123 6.71 -3.41 -6.97
CA HIS A 123 8.06 -2.87 -6.79
C HIS A 123 8.77 -3.38 -5.52
N ALA A 124 8.09 -4.09 -4.61
CA ALA A 124 8.62 -4.45 -3.30
C ALA A 124 9.91 -5.29 -3.33
N ALA A 125 10.16 -6.01 -4.43
CA ALA A 125 11.39 -6.78 -4.63
C ALA A 125 12.62 -5.92 -4.98
N ALA A 126 12.46 -4.64 -5.35
CA ALA A 126 13.57 -3.76 -5.67
C ALA A 126 14.41 -3.42 -4.43
N ASN A 127 15.72 -3.20 -4.64
CA ASN A 127 16.69 -2.95 -3.56
C ASN A 127 16.27 -1.81 -2.62
N SER A 128 15.72 -0.72 -3.16
CA SER A 128 15.26 0.42 -2.37
C SER A 128 14.12 0.07 -1.41
N TYR A 129 13.15 -0.71 -1.88
CA TYR A 129 12.05 -1.19 -1.03
C TYR A 129 12.54 -2.19 0.01
N ARG A 130 13.39 -3.16 -0.39
CA ARG A 130 13.98 -4.14 0.53
C ARG A 130 14.79 -3.48 1.64
N ALA A 131 15.56 -2.43 1.33
CA ALA A 131 16.30 -1.68 2.33
C ALA A 131 15.36 -1.08 3.40
N VAL A 132 14.26 -0.44 2.97
CA VAL A 132 13.27 0.15 3.90
C VAL A 132 12.55 -0.94 4.70
N ILE A 133 12.15 -2.04 4.07
CA ILE A 133 11.52 -3.19 4.75
C ILE A 133 12.44 -3.76 5.81
N ASN A 134 13.70 -4.05 5.45
CA ASN A 134 14.68 -4.63 6.37
C ASN A 134 14.98 -3.68 7.53
N HIS A 135 15.07 -2.37 7.28
CA HIS A 135 15.27 -1.38 8.32
C HIS A 135 14.07 -1.29 9.27
N ALA A 136 12.84 -1.32 8.74
CA ALA A 136 11.63 -1.35 9.55
C ALA A 136 11.59 -2.58 10.47
N LEU A 137 11.93 -3.76 9.93
CA LEU A 137 11.98 -5.01 10.69
C LEU A 137 13.14 -5.03 11.70
N ALA A 138 14.27 -4.40 11.40
CA ALA A 138 15.38 -4.25 12.35
C ALA A 138 14.99 -3.38 13.56
N LEU A 139 14.23 -2.29 13.35
CA LEU A 139 13.72 -1.44 14.40
C LEU A 139 12.53 -2.04 15.14
N ASN A 140 11.71 -2.83 14.45
CA ASN A 140 10.54 -3.49 15.02
C ASN A 140 10.32 -4.86 14.35
N PRO A 141 10.82 -5.96 14.95
CA PRO A 141 10.61 -7.32 14.41
C PRO A 141 9.14 -7.72 14.26
N ASN A 142 8.24 -7.05 14.97
CA ASN A 142 6.80 -7.26 14.88
C ASN A 142 6.10 -6.29 13.90
N CYS A 143 6.86 -5.55 13.08
CA CYS A 143 6.29 -4.68 12.06
C CYS A 143 5.43 -5.50 11.08
N ILE A 144 4.18 -5.12 10.95
CA ILE A 144 3.26 -5.73 9.98
C ILE A 144 3.48 -5.10 8.60
N ILE A 145 3.45 -5.92 7.55
CA ILE A 145 3.70 -5.46 6.17
C ILE A 145 2.49 -5.78 5.29
N PHE A 146 1.88 -4.73 4.73
CA PHE A 146 0.80 -4.87 3.77
C PHE A 146 1.20 -4.30 2.41
N GLY A 147 1.09 -5.10 1.37
CA GLY A 147 1.27 -4.66 -0.01
C GLY A 147 -0.05 -4.58 -0.75
N VAL A 148 -0.21 -3.60 -1.64
CA VAL A 148 -1.33 -3.56 -2.58
C VAL A 148 -0.83 -3.30 -3.99
N THR A 149 -1.35 -4.05 -4.97
CA THR A 149 -0.97 -3.90 -6.38
C THR A 149 -2.11 -4.24 -7.33
N ALA A 150 -2.08 -3.66 -8.52
CA ALA A 150 -2.97 -4.04 -9.61
C ALA A 150 -2.46 -5.27 -10.38
N THR A 151 -1.16 -5.45 -10.43
CA THR A 151 -0.46 -6.46 -11.24
C THR A 151 0.47 -7.28 -10.35
N PRO A 152 0.05 -8.48 -9.89
CA PRO A 152 0.90 -9.34 -9.07
C PRO A 152 2.04 -9.98 -9.85
N ASN A 153 1.91 -10.08 -11.18
CA ASN A 153 2.89 -10.71 -12.04
C ASN A 153 3.85 -9.65 -12.63
N ARG A 154 5.06 -9.57 -12.09
CA ARG A 154 6.22 -9.24 -12.89
C ARG A 154 6.72 -10.51 -13.57
N SER A 155 7.43 -10.36 -14.68
CA SER A 155 7.99 -11.43 -15.49
C SER A 155 8.88 -12.44 -14.73
N ASP A 156 9.25 -12.14 -13.49
CA ASP A 156 10.07 -12.99 -12.62
C ASP A 156 9.31 -13.67 -11.46
N GLY A 157 8.08 -13.31 -11.17
CA GLY A 157 7.15 -13.98 -10.21
C GLY A 157 7.70 -14.34 -8.82
N LYS A 158 9.02 -14.37 -8.68
CA LYS A 158 9.72 -14.84 -7.49
C LYS A 158 9.84 -13.76 -6.41
N GLY A 159 10.08 -12.50 -6.81
CA GLY A 159 10.41 -11.44 -5.88
C GLY A 159 9.31 -11.08 -4.87
N LEU A 160 8.03 -11.16 -5.25
CA LEU A 160 6.92 -10.81 -4.34
C LEU A 160 6.70 -11.88 -3.26
N ARG A 161 6.96 -13.15 -3.57
CA ARG A 161 6.84 -14.24 -2.60
C ARG A 161 7.93 -14.20 -1.52
N GLU A 162 9.03 -13.50 -1.77
CA GLU A 162 10.08 -13.28 -0.76
C GLU A 162 9.70 -12.19 0.24
N VAL A 163 8.76 -11.29 -0.13
CA VAL A 163 8.28 -10.20 0.73
C VAL A 163 6.95 -10.55 1.37
N PHE A 164 6.02 -11.13 0.61
CA PHE A 164 4.66 -11.43 1.08
C PHE A 164 4.42 -12.93 1.15
N SER A 165 4.11 -13.43 2.34
CA SER A 165 3.86 -14.86 2.59
C SER A 165 2.56 -15.37 1.97
N GLN A 166 1.59 -14.47 1.72
CA GLN A 166 0.27 -14.81 1.21
C GLN A 166 -0.42 -13.66 0.47
N VAL A 167 -1.40 -14.01 -0.35
CA VAL A 167 -2.39 -13.07 -0.88
C VAL A 167 -3.59 -13.06 0.06
N SER A 168 -3.92 -11.87 0.60
CA SER A 168 -5.06 -11.71 1.52
C SER A 168 -6.39 -11.77 0.79
N ASP A 169 -6.48 -11.09 -0.33
CA ASP A 169 -7.65 -11.08 -1.21
C ASP A 169 -7.31 -10.55 -2.61
N GLN A 170 -8.14 -10.89 -3.57
CA GLN A 170 -8.00 -10.44 -4.96
C GLN A 170 -9.33 -9.98 -5.51
N ILE A 171 -9.41 -8.73 -5.95
CA ILE A 171 -10.51 -8.20 -6.76
C ILE A 171 -10.13 -8.40 -8.23
N SER A 172 -10.97 -9.05 -9.00
CA SER A 172 -10.74 -9.22 -10.43
C SER A 172 -11.35 -8.08 -11.26
N LEU A 173 -10.79 -7.85 -12.45
CA LEU A 173 -11.36 -6.90 -13.41
C LEU A 173 -12.81 -7.28 -13.79
N GLY A 174 -13.05 -8.59 -13.94
CA GLY A 174 -14.39 -9.12 -14.25
C GLY A 174 -15.42 -8.84 -13.16
N GLU A 175 -15.04 -8.86 -11.89
CA GLU A 175 -15.93 -8.47 -10.77
C GLU A 175 -16.33 -7.00 -10.89
N LEU A 176 -15.38 -6.11 -11.18
CA LEU A 176 -15.64 -4.67 -11.32
C LEU A 176 -16.52 -4.35 -12.52
N ILE A 177 -16.36 -5.08 -13.63
CA ILE A 177 -17.22 -4.93 -14.83
C ILE A 177 -18.63 -5.44 -14.51
N ARG A 178 -18.79 -6.64 -13.97
CA ARG A 178 -20.10 -7.20 -13.63
C ARG A 178 -20.87 -6.35 -12.61
N SER A 179 -20.16 -5.70 -11.69
CA SER A 179 -20.77 -4.81 -10.70
C SER A 179 -21.02 -3.38 -11.22
N GLY A 180 -20.76 -3.10 -12.51
CA GLY A 180 -20.96 -1.79 -13.12
C GLY A 180 -19.97 -0.71 -12.69
N HIS A 181 -18.87 -1.09 -12.01
CA HIS A 181 -17.85 -0.15 -11.54
C HIS A 181 -16.78 0.16 -12.60
N LEU A 182 -16.66 -0.69 -13.61
CA LEU A 182 -15.85 -0.47 -14.79
C LEU A 182 -16.64 -0.84 -16.05
N VAL A 183 -16.40 -0.11 -17.13
CA VAL A 183 -16.93 -0.43 -18.46
C VAL A 183 -16.10 -1.53 -19.10
N THR A 184 -16.73 -2.35 -19.91
CA THR A 184 -16.03 -3.36 -20.70
C THR A 184 -15.08 -2.67 -21.69
N PRO A 185 -13.78 -3.01 -21.71
CA PRO A 185 -12.85 -2.42 -22.66
C PRO A 185 -13.25 -2.79 -24.10
N ARG A 186 -13.17 -1.83 -25.02
CA ARG A 186 -13.29 -2.07 -26.46
C ARG A 186 -11.89 -2.08 -27.05
N THR A 187 -11.49 -3.21 -27.63
CA THR A 187 -10.20 -3.35 -28.30
C THR A 187 -10.41 -3.13 -29.81
N PHE A 188 -9.66 -2.23 -30.40
CA PHE A 188 -9.58 -2.03 -31.83
C PHE A 188 -8.22 -2.54 -32.32
N ILE A 189 -8.24 -3.43 -33.30
CA ILE A 189 -7.02 -3.87 -34.00
C ILE A 189 -6.88 -2.97 -35.23
N ILE A 190 -5.82 -2.19 -35.28
CA ILE A 190 -5.49 -1.41 -36.48
C ILE A 190 -4.45 -2.21 -37.24
N ASP A 191 -4.84 -2.68 -38.42
CA ASP A 191 -3.88 -3.32 -39.33
C ASP A 191 -3.07 -2.20 -39.99
N VAL A 192 -1.81 -2.10 -39.60
CA VAL A 192 -0.81 -1.22 -40.21
C VAL A 192 -0.12 -2.04 -41.28
N GLY A 193 -0.71 -2.09 -42.50
CA GLY A 193 -0.20 -2.79 -43.66
C GLY A 193 1.24 -2.40 -44.08
#